data_49ae7ec21b175ab6a876b7df976a08ee
#
_entry.id   49ae7ec21b175ab6a876b7df976a08ee
#
_cell.length_a   1.000
_cell.length_b   1.000
_cell.length_c   1.000
_cell.angle_alpha   90.00
_cell.angle_beta   90.00
_cell.angle_gamma   90.00
#
_symmetry.space_group_name_H-M   'P 1'
#
loop_
_entity.id
_entity.type
_entity.pdbx_description
1 polymer ?
#
loop_
_entity_poly.entity_id
_entity_poly.type
_entity_poly.pdbx_seq_one_letter_code
_entity_poly.pdbx_strand_id
1 'polypeptide(L)'
;MEEIRKNHNDAKRMLIQSVAHKGQHILDVGCGFGGDLQKWHKCGVNINMCDPEPSALEEARSRAKNMHMRVNFYEGDIHNCPHRRFDIVCFNFSLHYIFATKTLFMNSLREIKKRMKPGGHLIGIIPDSEKIIFNTPFVDEMGNFFKMKEYGNGGFGEKLFVQLTDTPYYADGPKSEPVAYKDQLVTHLEDMGFVLQLWEGLRGNPISELYSKFIF
;
A
#
# COMPACT_ATOMS: atom_id res chain seq x y z
N MET A 1 -18.64 -6.72 -6.47
CA MET A 1 -17.25 -7.20 -6.22
C MET A 1 -16.31 -6.92 -7.36
N GLU A 2 -16.69 -7.26 -8.58
CA GLU A 2 -15.95 -6.83 -9.76
C GLU A 2 -15.72 -5.31 -9.78
N GLU A 3 -16.69 -4.55 -9.31
CA GLU A 3 -16.64 -3.10 -9.22
C GLU A 3 -15.58 -2.59 -8.21
N ILE A 4 -15.49 -3.14 -6.98
CA ILE A 4 -14.48 -2.75 -5.99
C ILE A 4 -13.07 -3.03 -6.52
N ARG A 5 -12.86 -4.24 -7.04
CA ARG A 5 -11.57 -4.61 -7.65
C ARG A 5 -11.22 -3.74 -8.85
N LYS A 6 -12.21 -3.41 -9.69
CA LYS A 6 -12.04 -2.51 -10.81
C LYS A 6 -11.62 -1.12 -10.33
N ASN A 7 -12.35 -0.52 -9.39
CA ASN A 7 -12.06 0.80 -8.85
C ASN A 7 -10.67 0.87 -8.22
N HIS A 8 -10.30 -0.12 -7.38
CA HIS A 8 -8.96 -0.19 -6.79
C HIS A 8 -7.86 -0.36 -7.84
N ASN A 9 -8.09 -1.18 -8.87
CA ASN A 9 -7.13 -1.36 -9.96
C ASN A 9 -6.99 -0.11 -10.83
N ASP A 10 -8.08 0.61 -11.08
CA ASP A 10 -8.05 1.86 -11.83
C ASP A 10 -7.35 2.95 -11.03
N ALA A 11 -7.64 3.08 -9.74
CA ALA A 11 -6.94 4.01 -8.85
C ALA A 11 -5.43 3.75 -8.82
N LYS A 12 -5.00 2.49 -8.65
CA LYS A 12 -3.58 2.10 -8.71
C LYS A 12 -2.95 2.43 -10.06
N ARG A 13 -3.65 2.14 -11.15
CA ARG A 13 -3.16 2.43 -12.51
C ARG A 13 -2.93 3.92 -12.70
N MET A 14 -3.91 4.75 -12.34
CA MET A 14 -3.82 6.21 -12.46
C MET A 14 -2.68 6.76 -11.60
N LEU A 15 -2.57 6.30 -10.36
CA LEU A 15 -1.52 6.72 -9.42
C LEU A 15 -0.11 6.37 -9.98
N ILE A 16 0.08 5.13 -10.42
CA ILE A 16 1.35 4.67 -11.00
C ILE A 16 1.70 5.50 -12.25
N GLN A 17 0.76 5.67 -13.16
CA GLN A 17 0.98 6.39 -14.41
C GLN A 17 1.25 7.88 -14.21
N SER A 18 0.78 8.48 -13.11
CA SER A 18 1.01 9.91 -12.85
C SER A 18 2.46 10.25 -12.49
N VAL A 19 3.25 9.26 -12.01
CA VAL A 19 4.63 9.49 -11.54
C VAL A 19 5.69 8.63 -12.22
N ALA A 20 5.27 7.53 -12.86
CA ALA A 20 6.23 6.56 -13.43
C ALA A 20 6.67 6.93 -14.85
N HIS A 21 7.98 6.98 -15.05
CA HIS A 21 8.60 7.23 -16.35
C HIS A 21 9.53 6.09 -16.76
N LYS A 22 9.61 5.84 -18.07
CA LYS A 22 10.46 4.77 -18.64
C LYS A 22 11.90 4.84 -18.14
N GLY A 23 12.41 3.68 -17.74
CA GLY A 23 13.78 3.52 -17.26
C GLY A 23 14.00 3.77 -15.77
N GLN A 24 13.03 4.35 -15.06
CA GLN A 24 13.10 4.53 -13.61
C GLN A 24 13.19 3.18 -12.89
N HIS A 25 13.77 3.19 -11.69
CA HIS A 25 13.79 2.05 -10.77
C HIS A 25 12.71 2.23 -9.71
N ILE A 26 11.83 1.26 -9.58
CA ILE A 26 10.76 1.28 -8.59
C ILE A 26 10.93 0.16 -7.56
N LEU A 27 10.43 0.39 -6.35
CA LEU A 27 10.25 -0.62 -5.31
C LEU A 27 8.78 -0.64 -4.90
N ASP A 28 8.12 -1.77 -5.15
CA ASP A 28 6.74 -2.04 -4.73
C ASP A 28 6.77 -2.90 -3.46
N VAL A 29 6.36 -2.31 -2.33
CA VAL A 29 6.46 -2.90 -0.99
C VAL A 29 5.10 -3.45 -0.56
N GLY A 30 5.05 -4.74 -0.22
CA GLY A 30 3.81 -5.45 0.03
C GLY A 30 3.08 -5.74 -1.28
N CYS A 31 3.81 -6.29 -2.27
CA CYS A 31 3.30 -6.51 -3.61
C CYS A 31 2.26 -7.64 -3.70
N GLY A 32 2.12 -8.45 -2.64
CA GLY A 32 1.24 -9.60 -2.59
C GLY A 32 1.44 -10.53 -3.79
N PHE A 33 0.36 -10.95 -4.38
CA PHE A 33 0.32 -11.83 -5.56
C PHE A 33 0.76 -11.14 -6.88
N GLY A 34 1.41 -9.97 -6.83
CA GLY A 34 1.89 -9.26 -8.01
C GLY A 34 0.79 -8.59 -8.83
N GLY A 35 -0.27 -8.11 -8.19
CA GLY A 35 -1.42 -7.48 -8.87
C GLY A 35 -1.08 -6.22 -9.68
N ASP A 36 0.07 -5.60 -9.41
CA ASP A 36 0.50 -4.36 -10.07
C ASP A 36 1.62 -4.56 -11.11
N LEU A 37 2.11 -5.80 -11.29
CA LEU A 37 3.13 -6.16 -12.28
C LEU A 37 2.86 -5.56 -13.65
N GLN A 38 1.66 -5.78 -14.20
CA GLN A 38 1.32 -5.30 -15.54
C GLN A 38 1.24 -3.77 -15.62
N LYS A 39 0.85 -3.11 -14.51
CA LYS A 39 0.78 -1.64 -14.45
C LYS A 39 2.18 -1.04 -14.54
N TRP A 40 3.12 -1.57 -13.75
CA TRP A 40 4.53 -1.18 -13.78
C TRP A 40 5.20 -1.49 -15.12
N HIS A 41 4.94 -2.67 -15.67
CA HIS A 41 5.51 -3.07 -16.97
C HIS A 41 5.13 -2.11 -18.11
N LYS A 42 3.87 -1.69 -18.15
CA LYS A 42 3.38 -0.74 -19.17
C LYS A 42 4.06 0.63 -19.08
N CYS A 43 4.58 1.01 -17.92
CA CYS A 43 5.35 2.24 -17.74
C CYS A 43 6.83 2.09 -18.17
N GLY A 44 7.30 0.87 -18.48
CA GLY A 44 8.66 0.62 -18.91
C GLY A 44 9.72 0.84 -17.85
N VAL A 45 9.36 0.64 -16.57
CA VAL A 45 10.23 0.81 -15.41
C VAL A 45 10.99 -0.46 -15.06
N ASN A 46 12.07 -0.34 -14.29
CA ASN A 46 12.82 -1.45 -13.70
C ASN A 46 12.16 -1.83 -12.37
N ILE A 47 11.55 -3.02 -12.33
CA ILE A 47 10.65 -3.42 -11.26
C ILE A 47 11.42 -4.19 -10.17
N ASN A 48 11.25 -3.76 -8.92
CA ASN A 48 11.66 -4.48 -7.73
C ASN A 48 10.43 -4.60 -6.82
N MET A 49 10.21 -5.77 -6.24
CA MET A 49 9.05 -6.06 -5.41
C MET A 49 9.46 -6.80 -4.15
N CYS A 50 8.78 -6.55 -3.05
CA CYS A 50 8.92 -7.34 -1.83
C CYS A 50 7.57 -7.63 -1.19
N ASP A 51 7.51 -8.77 -0.51
CA ASP A 51 6.36 -9.16 0.31
C ASP A 51 6.82 -10.12 1.42
N PRO A 52 6.30 -10.01 2.65
CA PRO A 52 6.63 -10.92 3.74
C PRO A 52 5.97 -12.30 3.62
N GLU A 53 4.95 -12.45 2.76
CA GLU A 53 4.24 -13.72 2.58
C GLU A 53 4.88 -14.54 1.44
N PRO A 54 5.57 -15.65 1.76
CA PRO A 54 6.31 -16.41 0.74
C PRO A 54 5.42 -16.97 -0.36
N SER A 55 4.21 -17.41 -0.02
CA SER A 55 3.27 -18.00 -0.97
C SER A 55 2.76 -16.95 -1.98
N ALA A 56 2.50 -15.74 -1.51
CA ALA A 56 2.11 -14.62 -2.37
C ALA A 56 3.25 -14.22 -3.31
N LEU A 57 4.48 -14.19 -2.79
CA LEU A 57 5.66 -13.85 -3.57
C LEU A 57 5.98 -14.88 -4.64
N GLU A 58 5.77 -16.18 -4.37
CA GLU A 58 5.94 -17.26 -5.34
C GLU A 58 4.93 -17.12 -6.49
N GLU A 59 3.68 -16.84 -6.20
CA GLU A 59 2.67 -16.56 -7.22
C GLU A 59 3.03 -15.32 -8.05
N ALA A 60 3.54 -14.24 -7.41
CA ALA A 60 4.01 -13.06 -8.12
C ALA A 60 5.17 -13.36 -9.07
N ARG A 61 6.12 -14.22 -8.65
CA ARG A 61 7.22 -14.72 -9.51
C ARG A 61 6.70 -15.50 -10.70
N SER A 62 5.74 -16.40 -10.45
CA SER A 62 5.11 -17.21 -11.50
C SER A 62 4.43 -16.32 -12.54
N ARG A 63 3.67 -15.32 -12.11
CA ARG A 63 3.02 -14.34 -12.99
C ARG A 63 4.03 -13.54 -13.82
N ALA A 64 5.09 -13.04 -13.19
CA ALA A 64 6.14 -12.30 -13.90
C ALA A 64 6.82 -13.17 -14.96
N LYS A 65 7.11 -14.44 -14.65
CA LYS A 65 7.67 -15.41 -15.59
C LYS A 65 6.74 -15.67 -16.78
N ASN A 66 5.45 -15.89 -16.52
CA ASN A 66 4.44 -16.12 -17.57
C ASN A 66 4.26 -14.91 -18.47
N MET A 67 4.49 -13.71 -17.98
CA MET A 67 4.47 -12.46 -18.75
C MET A 67 5.84 -12.08 -19.36
N HIS A 68 6.85 -12.94 -19.22
CA HIS A 68 8.22 -12.70 -19.70
C HIS A 68 8.84 -11.40 -19.15
N MET A 69 8.49 -11.04 -17.91
CA MET A 69 8.96 -9.82 -17.25
C MET A 69 10.23 -10.09 -16.43
N ARG A 70 11.15 -9.13 -16.46
CA ARG A 70 12.32 -9.12 -15.55
C ARG A 70 11.97 -8.32 -14.30
N VAL A 71 11.87 -9.01 -13.18
CA VAL A 71 11.51 -8.43 -11.88
C VAL A 71 12.45 -8.99 -10.81
N ASN A 72 12.94 -8.13 -9.94
CA ASN A 72 13.67 -8.57 -8.75
C ASN A 72 12.67 -8.71 -7.59
N PHE A 73 12.67 -9.87 -6.95
CA PHE A 73 11.79 -10.17 -5.82
C PHE A 73 12.60 -10.41 -4.55
N TYR A 74 12.16 -9.82 -3.44
CA TYR A 74 12.77 -9.93 -2.12
C TYR A 74 11.73 -10.41 -1.12
N GLU A 75 12.06 -11.43 -0.33
CA GLU A 75 11.21 -11.90 0.76
C GLU A 75 11.37 -10.98 1.97
N GLY A 76 10.25 -10.56 2.54
CA GLY A 76 10.20 -9.65 3.68
C GLY A 76 9.62 -8.28 3.33
N ASP A 77 9.83 -7.33 4.22
CA ASP A 77 9.38 -5.94 4.08
C ASP A 77 10.49 -5.02 3.54
N ILE A 78 10.29 -3.70 3.67
CA ILE A 78 11.27 -2.72 3.18
C ILE A 78 12.66 -2.88 3.83
N HIS A 79 12.76 -3.41 5.05
CA HIS A 79 14.03 -3.62 5.74
C HIS A 79 14.87 -4.72 5.07
N ASN A 80 14.23 -5.67 4.40
CA ASN A 80 14.87 -6.79 3.70
C ASN A 80 15.27 -6.46 2.25
N CYS A 81 14.84 -5.29 1.75
CA CYS A 81 15.17 -4.86 0.39
C CYS A 81 16.61 -4.36 0.28
N PRO A 82 17.22 -4.41 -0.91
CA PRO A 82 18.60 -3.98 -1.11
C PRO A 82 18.80 -2.49 -0.77
N HIS A 83 19.99 -2.18 -0.25
CA HIS A 83 20.42 -0.81 0.06
C HIS A 83 20.77 -0.03 -1.23
N ARG A 84 19.77 0.20 -2.06
CA ARG A 84 19.86 1.04 -3.25
C ARG A 84 18.76 2.08 -3.25
N ARG A 85 18.90 3.13 -4.04
CA ARG A 85 17.90 4.20 -4.15
C ARG A 85 17.01 3.97 -5.37
N PHE A 86 15.71 4.20 -5.16
CA PHE A 86 14.66 4.08 -6.15
C PHE A 86 14.10 5.45 -6.51
N ASP A 87 13.60 5.57 -7.73
CA ASP A 87 12.90 6.76 -8.19
C ASP A 87 11.47 6.80 -7.59
N ILE A 88 10.88 5.62 -7.39
CA ILE A 88 9.56 5.48 -6.78
C ILE A 88 9.61 4.36 -5.73
N VAL A 89 9.06 4.63 -4.54
CA VAL A 89 8.72 3.63 -3.52
C VAL A 89 7.20 3.61 -3.38
N CYS A 90 6.59 2.46 -3.57
CA CYS A 90 5.14 2.29 -3.63
C CYS A 90 4.64 1.36 -2.52
N PHE A 91 3.53 1.76 -1.88
CA PHE A 91 2.82 0.97 -0.88
C PHE A 91 1.32 0.94 -1.21
N ASN A 92 0.93 0.09 -2.12
CA ASN A 92 -0.49 -0.09 -2.45
C ASN A 92 -1.15 -1.04 -1.46
N PHE A 93 -1.96 -0.52 -0.53
CA PHE A 93 -2.65 -1.25 0.54
C PHE A 93 -1.71 -1.96 1.53
N SER A 94 -0.51 -1.44 1.76
CA SER A 94 0.49 -2.07 2.64
C SER A 94 1.14 -1.13 3.65
N LEU A 95 1.11 0.21 3.46
CA LEU A 95 1.81 1.14 4.35
C LEU A 95 1.23 1.16 5.78
N HIS A 96 -0.06 0.91 5.96
CA HIS A 96 -0.71 0.93 7.27
C HIS A 96 -0.11 -0.08 8.26
N TYR A 97 0.51 -1.17 7.78
CA TYR A 97 1.14 -2.15 8.67
C TYR A 97 2.28 -1.58 9.51
N ILE A 98 2.94 -0.51 9.04
CA ILE A 98 4.00 0.13 9.85
C ILE A 98 3.47 0.78 11.13
N PHE A 99 2.16 1.06 11.23
CA PHE A 99 1.53 1.64 12.41
C PHE A 99 1.31 0.64 13.56
N ALA A 100 1.70 -0.61 13.41
CA ALA A 100 1.58 -1.62 14.46
C ALA A 100 2.31 -1.22 15.76
N THR A 101 3.44 -0.51 15.66
CA THR A 101 4.15 0.09 16.80
C THR A 101 4.87 1.37 16.38
N LYS A 102 5.07 2.30 17.33
CA LYS A 102 5.85 3.53 17.07
C LYS A 102 7.27 3.23 16.58
N THR A 103 7.91 2.21 17.15
CA THR A 103 9.28 1.81 16.76
C THR A 103 9.32 1.33 15.30
N LEU A 104 8.38 0.45 14.91
CA LEU A 104 8.29 -0.03 13.54
C LEU A 104 8.03 1.13 12.58
N PHE A 105 7.09 2.01 12.90
CA PHE A 105 6.76 3.19 12.12
C PHE A 105 8.00 4.06 11.85
N MET A 106 8.69 4.50 12.91
CA MET A 106 9.87 5.35 12.79
C MET A 106 11.01 4.70 12.01
N ASN A 107 11.24 3.39 12.22
CA ASN A 107 12.27 2.66 11.51
C ASN A 107 11.90 2.51 10.02
N SER A 108 10.66 2.17 9.70
CA SER A 108 10.20 2.03 8.32
C SER A 108 10.28 3.36 7.55
N LEU A 109 9.90 4.49 8.16
CA LEU A 109 10.05 5.79 7.51
C LEU A 109 11.54 6.13 7.22
N ARG A 110 12.46 5.79 8.15
CA ARG A 110 13.90 5.96 7.91
C ARG A 110 14.38 5.08 6.73
N GLU A 111 13.91 3.84 6.65
CA GLU A 111 14.26 2.94 5.55
C GLU A 111 13.68 3.42 4.21
N ILE A 112 12.45 3.94 4.19
CA ILE A 112 11.86 4.60 3.03
C ILE A 112 12.77 5.75 2.58
N LYS A 113 13.13 6.66 3.49
CA LYS A 113 13.99 7.81 3.17
C LYS A 113 15.35 7.40 2.60
N LYS A 114 15.99 6.40 3.18
CA LYS A 114 17.30 5.88 2.72
C LYS A 114 17.21 5.30 1.30
N ARG A 115 16.08 4.68 0.94
CA ARG A 115 15.88 4.02 -0.36
C ARG A 115 15.28 4.92 -1.42
N MET A 116 15.03 6.18 -1.13
CA MET A 116 14.55 7.13 -2.14
C MET A 116 15.67 7.98 -2.71
N LYS A 117 15.64 8.20 -4.00
CA LYS A 117 16.46 9.22 -4.65
C LYS A 117 15.96 10.63 -4.27
N PRO A 118 16.84 11.65 -4.28
CA PRO A 118 16.37 13.04 -4.25
C PRO A 118 15.40 13.29 -5.41
N GLY A 119 14.25 13.89 -5.12
CA GLY A 119 13.18 14.11 -6.11
C GLY A 119 12.41 12.86 -6.52
N GLY A 120 12.61 11.73 -5.84
CA GLY A 120 11.79 10.53 -6.03
C GLY A 120 10.44 10.65 -5.32
N HIS A 121 9.51 9.76 -5.68
CA HIS A 121 8.15 9.76 -5.15
C HIS A 121 7.88 8.59 -4.21
N LEU A 122 7.28 8.87 -3.05
CA LEU A 122 6.62 7.88 -2.22
C LEU A 122 5.12 7.91 -2.54
N ILE A 123 4.60 6.79 -3.04
CA ILE A 123 3.19 6.71 -3.44
C ILE A 123 2.49 5.51 -2.80
N GLY A 124 1.18 5.56 -2.73
CA GLY A 124 0.41 4.41 -2.30
C GLY A 124 -1.08 4.67 -2.14
N ILE A 125 -1.77 3.61 -1.74
CA ILE A 125 -3.17 3.64 -1.32
C ILE A 125 -3.23 3.07 0.09
N ILE A 126 -3.94 3.76 0.98
CA ILE A 126 -4.00 3.44 2.39
C ILE A 126 -5.46 3.50 2.89
N PRO A 127 -5.86 2.64 3.85
CA PRO A 127 -7.10 2.86 4.59
C PRO A 127 -7.01 4.22 5.29
N ASP A 128 -7.96 5.11 5.02
CA ASP A 128 -7.93 6.47 5.53
C ASP A 128 -8.61 6.55 6.90
N SER A 129 -7.83 6.78 7.95
CA SER A 129 -8.33 6.81 9.32
C SER A 129 -9.46 7.82 9.54
N GLU A 130 -9.38 8.99 8.91
CA GLU A 130 -10.42 10.01 9.05
C GLU A 130 -11.76 9.49 8.54
N LYS A 131 -11.75 8.81 7.38
CA LYS A 131 -12.95 8.24 6.77
C LYS A 131 -13.47 7.01 7.52
N ILE A 132 -12.57 6.14 7.94
CA ILE A 132 -12.89 4.92 8.66
C ILE A 132 -13.52 5.23 10.01
N ILE A 133 -12.93 6.13 10.81
CA ILE A 133 -13.44 6.49 12.14
C ILE A 133 -14.86 7.06 12.06
N PHE A 134 -15.16 7.86 11.04
CA PHE A 134 -16.51 8.41 10.84
C PHE A 134 -17.53 7.40 10.32
N ASN A 135 -17.08 6.34 9.65
CA ASN A 135 -17.98 5.39 8.94
C ASN A 135 -17.97 3.99 9.59
N THR A 136 -17.27 3.76 10.70
CA THR A 136 -17.31 2.44 11.36
C THR A 136 -18.41 2.39 12.44
N PRO A 137 -19.07 1.23 12.63
CA PRO A 137 -18.89 0.01 11.85
C PRO A 137 -19.51 0.15 10.46
N PHE A 138 -18.75 -0.23 9.43
CA PHE A 138 -19.24 -0.33 8.06
C PHE A 138 -19.47 -1.81 7.73
N VAL A 139 -20.64 -2.13 7.20
CA VAL A 139 -20.98 -3.46 6.70
C VAL A 139 -21.82 -3.28 5.44
N ASP A 140 -21.49 -3.98 4.37
CA ASP A 140 -22.30 -4.02 3.16
C ASP A 140 -23.09 -5.34 3.02
N GLU A 141 -24.00 -5.39 2.04
CA GLU A 141 -24.84 -6.55 1.76
C GLU A 141 -24.04 -7.80 1.33
N MET A 142 -22.79 -7.63 0.91
CA MET A 142 -21.90 -8.71 0.49
C MET A 142 -21.06 -9.28 1.64
N GLY A 143 -21.21 -8.74 2.84
CA GLY A 143 -20.43 -9.15 4.01
C GLY A 143 -19.04 -8.54 4.09
N ASN A 144 -18.74 -7.53 3.27
CA ASN A 144 -17.53 -6.72 3.50
C ASN A 144 -17.75 -5.87 4.74
N PHE A 145 -16.76 -5.79 5.60
CA PHE A 145 -16.89 -4.92 6.77
C PHE A 145 -15.55 -4.30 7.21
N PHE A 146 -15.70 -3.15 7.86
CA PHE A 146 -14.66 -2.45 8.62
C PHE A 146 -15.21 -2.18 10.01
N LYS A 147 -14.50 -2.63 11.03
CA LYS A 147 -14.89 -2.42 12.42
C LYS A 147 -13.67 -2.09 13.27
N MET A 148 -13.69 -0.94 13.94
CA MET A 148 -12.69 -0.64 14.96
C MET A 148 -12.78 -1.67 16.08
N LYS A 149 -11.67 -2.29 16.41
CA LYS A 149 -11.58 -3.25 17.52
C LYS A 149 -11.57 -2.52 18.87
N GLU A 150 -10.78 -1.47 18.91
CA GLU A 150 -10.61 -0.63 20.09
C GLU A 150 -10.50 0.81 19.62
N TYR A 151 -11.22 1.71 20.28
CA TYR A 151 -11.06 3.14 20.08
C TYR A 151 -9.96 3.61 21.04
N GLY A 152 -8.82 3.98 20.50
CA GLY A 152 -7.71 4.53 21.26
C GLY A 152 -7.62 6.06 21.14
N ASN A 153 -6.47 6.58 21.49
CA ASN A 153 -6.20 8.02 21.50
C ASN A 153 -5.53 8.52 20.20
N GLY A 154 -5.74 7.83 19.06
CA GLY A 154 -5.10 8.18 17.79
C GLY A 154 -3.63 7.77 17.73
N GLY A 155 -3.27 6.68 18.39
CA GLY A 155 -1.89 6.20 18.54
C GLY A 155 -1.55 4.95 17.74
N PHE A 156 -0.32 4.50 17.94
CA PHE A 156 0.17 3.27 17.32
C PHE A 156 -0.43 2.02 17.97
N GLY A 157 -0.65 0.97 17.16
CA GLY A 157 -1.13 -0.32 17.64
C GLY A 157 -2.65 -0.44 17.72
N GLU A 158 -3.39 0.61 17.40
CA GLU A 158 -4.84 0.52 17.25
C GLU A 158 -5.20 -0.37 16.08
N LYS A 159 -6.28 -1.12 16.23
CA LYS A 159 -6.62 -2.21 15.31
C LYS A 159 -8.00 -2.04 14.71
N LEU A 160 -8.03 -2.26 13.42
CA LEU A 160 -9.22 -2.35 12.59
C LEU A 160 -9.43 -3.81 12.18
N PHE A 161 -10.63 -4.35 12.36
CA PHE A 161 -11.03 -5.59 11.73
C PHE A 161 -11.56 -5.31 10.32
N VAL A 162 -10.98 -5.99 9.35
CA VAL A 162 -11.35 -5.87 7.94
C VAL A 162 -11.70 -7.24 7.38
N GLN A 163 -12.78 -7.29 6.63
CA GLN A 163 -13.14 -8.38 5.74
C GLN A 163 -13.51 -7.80 4.39
N LEU A 164 -12.82 -8.24 3.35
CA LEU A 164 -13.25 -8.01 1.97
C LEU A 164 -13.49 -9.37 1.33
N THR A 165 -14.74 -9.63 1.01
CA THR A 165 -15.13 -10.86 0.33
C THR A 165 -14.51 -10.92 -1.06
N ASP A 166 -14.21 -12.13 -1.57
CA ASP A 166 -13.59 -12.39 -2.89
C ASP A 166 -12.17 -11.80 -3.11
N THR A 167 -11.45 -11.51 -2.05
CA THR A 167 -10.00 -11.26 -2.16
C THR A 167 -9.22 -12.41 -1.53
N PRO A 168 -8.18 -12.94 -2.18
CA PRO A 168 -7.40 -14.05 -1.64
C PRO A 168 -6.83 -13.77 -0.25
N TYR A 169 -6.49 -12.52 0.03
CA TYR A 169 -5.92 -12.10 1.32
C TYR A 169 -6.86 -12.35 2.51
N TYR A 170 -8.19 -12.30 2.30
CA TYR A 170 -9.20 -12.51 3.35
C TYR A 170 -9.92 -13.86 3.19
N ALA A 171 -9.38 -14.81 2.42
CA ALA A 171 -10.01 -16.11 2.19
C ALA A 171 -10.21 -16.91 3.49
N ASP A 172 -9.30 -16.76 4.46
CA ASP A 172 -9.36 -17.41 5.76
C ASP A 172 -10.15 -16.62 6.82
N GLY A 173 -10.86 -15.58 6.41
CA GLY A 173 -11.67 -14.74 7.30
C GLY A 173 -11.09 -13.36 7.59
N PRO A 174 -11.71 -12.63 8.54
CA PRO A 174 -11.32 -11.27 8.87
C PRO A 174 -9.90 -11.15 9.36
N LYS A 175 -9.21 -10.10 8.93
CA LYS A 175 -7.86 -9.75 9.40
C LYS A 175 -7.91 -8.56 10.35
N SER A 176 -6.99 -8.56 11.31
CA SER A 176 -6.76 -7.42 12.18
C SER A 176 -5.62 -6.60 11.63
N GLU A 177 -5.89 -5.36 11.24
CA GLU A 177 -4.93 -4.46 10.61
C GLU A 177 -4.70 -3.22 11.48
N PRO A 178 -3.50 -2.64 11.50
CA PRO A 178 -3.26 -1.39 12.21
C PRO A 178 -4.01 -0.23 11.56
N VAL A 179 -4.47 0.72 12.38
CA VAL A 179 -5.03 1.98 11.90
C VAL A 179 -3.90 2.93 11.53
N ALA A 180 -3.93 3.44 10.32
CA ALA A 180 -2.97 4.42 9.83
C ALA A 180 -3.51 5.84 9.99
N TYR A 181 -2.92 6.62 10.87
CA TYR A 181 -3.30 8.00 11.10
C TYR A 181 -2.60 8.95 10.12
N LYS A 182 -3.39 9.61 9.27
CA LYS A 182 -2.91 10.55 8.25
C LYS A 182 -2.00 11.63 8.80
N ASP A 183 -2.46 12.34 9.85
CA ASP A 183 -1.70 13.45 10.42
C ASP A 183 -0.34 13.01 10.94
N GLN A 184 -0.27 11.83 11.57
CA GLN A 184 1.00 11.27 12.02
C GLN A 184 1.92 10.93 10.84
N LEU A 185 1.38 10.32 9.79
CA LEU A 185 2.16 9.98 8.61
C LEU A 185 2.70 11.23 7.92
N VAL A 186 1.83 12.20 7.66
CA VAL A 186 2.18 13.44 6.96
C VAL A 186 3.22 14.23 7.76
N THR A 187 2.96 14.50 9.05
CA THR A 187 3.88 15.26 9.90
C THR A 187 5.28 14.65 9.92
N HIS A 188 5.39 13.34 10.16
CA HIS A 188 6.70 12.69 10.23
C HIS A 188 7.42 12.62 8.89
N LEU A 189 6.70 12.47 7.78
CA LEU A 189 7.30 12.50 6.44
C LEU A 189 7.78 13.92 6.10
N GLU A 190 7.01 14.96 6.43
CA GLU A 190 7.40 16.36 6.22
C GLU A 190 8.61 16.74 7.08
N ASP A 191 8.67 16.31 8.34
CA ASP A 191 9.86 16.46 9.21
C ASP A 191 11.11 15.78 8.61
N MET A 192 10.92 14.75 7.82
CA MET A 192 11.99 14.08 7.09
C MET A 192 12.30 14.71 5.72
N GLY A 193 11.64 15.80 5.36
CA GLY A 193 11.85 16.56 4.12
C GLY A 193 11.11 16.00 2.91
N PHE A 194 10.06 15.20 3.10
CA PHE A 194 9.10 14.89 2.06
C PHE A 194 8.11 16.06 1.94
N VAL A 195 7.47 16.17 0.78
CA VAL A 195 6.44 17.18 0.53
C VAL A 195 5.19 16.47 0.05
N LEU A 196 4.09 16.64 0.78
CA LEU A 196 2.80 16.09 0.37
C LEU A 196 2.31 16.80 -0.90
N GLN A 197 2.19 16.04 -1.99
CA GLN A 197 1.71 16.52 -3.30
C GLN A 197 0.26 16.15 -3.55
N LEU A 198 -0.18 14.99 -3.04
CA LEU A 198 -1.53 14.50 -3.22
C LEU A 198 -1.99 13.70 -1.99
N TRP A 199 -3.20 13.99 -1.52
CA TRP A 199 -3.98 13.11 -0.65
C TRP A 199 -5.43 13.18 -1.10
N GLU A 200 -5.90 12.13 -1.78
CA GLU A 200 -7.22 12.13 -2.39
C GLU A 200 -7.94 10.81 -2.15
N GLY A 201 -9.20 10.92 -1.70
CA GLY A 201 -10.06 9.75 -1.51
C GLY A 201 -10.37 9.02 -2.81
N LEU A 202 -10.45 7.69 -2.71
CA LEU A 202 -11.00 6.90 -3.82
C LEU A 202 -12.51 7.15 -3.93
N ARG A 203 -13.06 6.87 -5.10
CA ARG A 203 -14.47 7.09 -5.43
C ARG A 203 -15.05 5.81 -6.05
N GLY A 204 -16.36 5.76 -6.18
CA GLY A 204 -17.07 4.78 -6.99
C GLY A 204 -17.93 3.79 -6.20
N ASN A 205 -17.56 3.46 -4.97
CA ASN A 205 -18.40 2.66 -4.07
C ASN A 205 -18.00 2.92 -2.60
N PRO A 206 -18.90 2.62 -1.65
CA PRO A 206 -18.67 2.95 -0.23
C PRO A 206 -17.40 2.35 0.37
N ILE A 207 -17.01 1.13 -0.06
CA ILE A 207 -15.76 0.52 0.43
C ILE A 207 -14.53 1.26 -0.11
N SER A 208 -14.50 1.56 -1.41
CA SER A 208 -13.40 2.32 -2.00
C SER A 208 -13.24 3.69 -1.35
N GLU A 209 -14.35 4.32 -0.97
CA GLU A 209 -14.34 5.64 -0.32
C GLU A 209 -13.69 5.65 1.07
N LEU A 210 -13.48 4.47 1.70
CA LEU A 210 -12.71 4.34 2.94
C LEU A 210 -11.19 4.46 2.75
N TYR A 211 -10.74 4.52 1.50
CA TYR A 211 -9.31 4.61 1.17
C TYR A 211 -8.95 5.96 0.57
N SER A 212 -7.69 6.33 0.73
CA SER A 212 -7.08 7.47 0.05
C SER A 212 -5.79 7.06 -0.66
N LYS A 213 -5.53 7.68 -1.80
CA LYS A 213 -4.24 7.63 -2.50
C LYS A 213 -3.41 8.83 -2.12
N PHE A 214 -2.08 8.65 -2.07
CA PHE A 214 -1.15 9.70 -1.70
C PHE A 214 0.08 9.73 -2.60
N ILE A 215 0.70 10.89 -2.69
CA ILE A 215 2.01 11.17 -3.32
C ILE A 215 2.78 12.14 -2.42
N PHE A 216 4.00 11.76 -2.07
CA PHE A 216 5.01 12.63 -1.49
C PHE A 216 6.20 12.81 -2.42
#